data_26af4ef0a81a8e24dfb77804b3a6f594
#
_entry.id   26af4ef0a81a8e24dfb77804b3a6f594
#
_cell.length_a   1.000
_cell.length_b   1.000
_cell.length_c   1.000
_cell.angle_alpha   90.00
_cell.angle_beta   90.00
_cell.angle_gamma   90.00
#
_symmetry.space_group_name_H-M   'P 1'
#
loop_
_entity.id
_entity.type
_entity.pdbx_description
1 polymer ?
#
loop_
_entity_poly.entity_id
_entity_poly.type
_entity_poly.pdbx_seq_one_letter_code
_entity_poly.pdbx_strand_id
1 'polypeptide(L)'
;YTSGTSPRQMDLLLGYFSKAIGFEPIPLAPENIAADLFEIDPAGLPLSNLSPDLTDSGDSGTLGENFLTWLWFYQEKTNGVLPPSKLGEFSFLLDGPLVLVAEGGGALESNIRKGTPTISAEAKAALLVGKKLRRAKLIFARNKGEEWALTFDANEFIFKGLKLPDGEAMDRFAIFEERMTNLYIVQSVLFALFQRFLKELSDPQKAGEYQAAAKKWIKEREAK
;
A
#
# COMPACT_ATOMS: atom_id res chain seq x y z
N TYR A 1 4.32 -5.52 16.60
CA TYR A 1 4.02 -6.40 15.46
C TYR A 1 3.34 -7.67 15.95
N THR A 2 2.41 -8.18 15.14
CA THR A 2 1.76 -9.49 15.38
C THR A 2 1.84 -10.33 14.12
N SER A 3 2.03 -11.65 14.28
CA SER A 3 2.02 -12.59 13.16
C SER A 3 0.61 -13.13 12.83
N GLY A 4 -0.36 -12.92 13.73
CA GLY A 4 -1.74 -13.32 13.53
C GLY A 4 -2.54 -12.23 12.81
N THR A 5 -3.31 -12.59 11.80
CA THR A 5 -4.15 -11.65 11.03
C THR A 5 -5.63 -12.05 11.02
N SER A 6 -6.01 -13.15 11.69
CA SER A 6 -7.42 -13.51 11.79
C SER A 6 -8.14 -12.63 12.83
N PRO A 7 -9.40 -12.20 12.59
CA PRO A 7 -10.15 -11.36 13.53
C PRO A 7 -10.15 -11.93 14.94
N ARG A 8 -10.42 -13.24 15.08
CA ARG A 8 -10.43 -13.92 16.37
C ARG A 8 -9.09 -13.86 17.12
N GLN A 9 -7.97 -13.96 16.41
CA GLN A 9 -6.63 -13.86 17.01
C GLN A 9 -6.34 -12.42 17.45
N MET A 10 -6.75 -11.44 16.66
CA MET A 10 -6.62 -10.02 16.99
C MET A 10 -7.46 -9.67 18.22
N ASP A 11 -8.72 -10.09 18.29
CA ASP A 11 -9.60 -9.85 19.44
C ASP A 11 -9.00 -10.42 20.74
N LEU A 12 -8.47 -11.65 20.66
CA LEU A 12 -7.79 -12.28 21.80
C LEU A 12 -6.54 -11.50 22.21
N LEU A 13 -5.70 -11.10 21.24
CA LEU A 13 -4.49 -10.31 21.51
C LEU A 13 -4.83 -8.99 22.18
N LEU A 14 -5.77 -8.22 21.61
CA LEU A 14 -6.20 -6.94 22.13
C LEU A 14 -6.77 -7.07 23.56
N GLY A 15 -7.63 -8.06 23.79
CA GLY A 15 -8.20 -8.32 25.09
C GLY A 15 -7.15 -8.70 26.16
N TYR A 16 -6.18 -9.55 25.83
CA TYR A 16 -5.09 -9.88 26.76
C TYR A 16 -4.15 -8.69 26.98
N PHE A 17 -3.83 -7.96 25.93
CA PHE A 17 -2.94 -6.79 26.00
C PHE A 17 -3.56 -5.69 26.88
N SER A 18 -4.83 -5.35 26.65
CA SER A 18 -5.57 -4.37 27.43
C SER A 18 -5.62 -4.77 28.90
N LYS A 19 -5.90 -6.04 29.19
CA LYS A 19 -5.94 -6.56 30.55
C LYS A 19 -4.58 -6.54 31.26
N ALA A 20 -3.50 -6.79 30.53
CA ALA A 20 -2.15 -6.86 31.10
C ALA A 20 -1.50 -5.49 31.30
N ILE A 21 -1.77 -4.53 30.40
CA ILE A 21 -1.07 -3.24 30.33
C ILE A 21 -1.99 -2.07 30.72
N GLY A 22 -3.32 -2.26 30.71
CA GLY A 22 -4.28 -1.27 31.15
C GLY A 22 -4.71 -0.28 30.05
N PHE A 23 -4.29 -0.45 28.81
CA PHE A 23 -4.78 0.30 27.65
C PHE A 23 -4.88 -0.59 26.41
N GLU A 24 -5.76 -0.20 25.49
CA GLU A 24 -6.03 -0.94 24.27
C GLU A 24 -5.19 -0.39 23.12
N PRO A 25 -4.43 -1.23 22.41
CA PRO A 25 -3.68 -0.79 21.23
C PRO A 25 -4.64 -0.55 20.06
N ILE A 26 -4.38 0.51 19.30
CA ILE A 26 -5.13 0.87 18.09
C ILE A 26 -4.47 0.17 16.89
N PRO A 27 -5.24 -0.58 16.08
CA PRO A 27 -4.72 -1.16 14.85
C PRO A 27 -4.22 -0.08 13.89
N LEU A 28 -3.10 -0.32 13.21
CA LEU A 28 -2.54 0.58 12.21
C LEU A 28 -3.30 0.44 10.87
N ALA A 29 -4.59 0.74 10.85
CA ALA A 29 -5.37 0.90 9.63
C ALA A 29 -5.04 2.24 8.95
N PRO A 30 -5.25 2.38 7.63
CA PRO A 30 -4.92 3.61 6.89
C PRO A 30 -5.50 4.87 7.52
N GLU A 31 -6.76 4.82 7.94
CA GLU A 31 -7.47 5.96 8.55
C GLU A 31 -6.84 6.35 9.89
N ASN A 32 -6.50 5.37 10.73
CA ASN A 32 -5.86 5.60 12.02
C ASN A 32 -4.43 6.16 11.84
N ILE A 33 -3.68 5.64 10.86
CA ILE A 33 -2.34 6.17 10.53
C ILE A 33 -2.45 7.62 10.04
N ALA A 34 -3.43 7.94 9.20
CA ALA A 34 -3.65 9.31 8.72
C ALA A 34 -3.97 10.26 9.88
N ALA A 35 -4.94 9.90 10.73
CA ALA A 35 -5.40 10.74 11.83
C ALA A 35 -4.37 10.82 12.97
N ASP A 36 -3.91 9.67 13.48
CA ASP A 36 -3.15 9.63 14.75
C ASP A 36 -1.65 9.86 14.56
N LEU A 37 -1.08 9.45 13.41
CA LEU A 37 0.36 9.60 13.17
C LEU A 37 0.71 10.78 12.28
N PHE A 38 -0.19 11.19 11.38
CA PHE A 38 0.08 12.27 10.44
C PHE A 38 -0.80 13.50 10.64
N GLU A 39 -1.74 13.47 11.59
CA GLU A 39 -2.64 14.57 11.94
C GLU A 39 -3.45 15.07 10.71
N ILE A 40 -3.83 14.15 9.82
CA ILE A 40 -4.62 14.42 8.62
C ILE A 40 -5.98 13.75 8.76
N ASP A 41 -7.06 14.54 8.68
CA ASP A 41 -8.43 14.00 8.69
C ASP A 41 -8.71 13.20 7.42
N PRO A 42 -8.90 11.87 7.51
CA PRO A 42 -9.15 11.03 6.34
C PRO A 42 -10.50 11.31 5.68
N ALA A 43 -11.49 11.80 6.43
CA ALA A 43 -12.82 12.10 5.90
C ALA A 43 -12.83 13.32 4.97
N GLY A 44 -11.88 14.24 5.15
CA GLY A 44 -11.73 15.43 4.31
C GLY A 44 -10.92 15.20 3.02
N LEU A 45 -10.36 14.01 2.80
CA LEU A 45 -9.54 13.77 1.62
C LEU A 45 -10.38 13.57 0.36
N PRO A 46 -9.99 14.18 -0.79
CA PRO A 46 -10.74 14.10 -2.05
C PRO A 46 -10.46 12.77 -2.77
N LEU A 47 -10.95 11.66 -2.19
CA LEU A 47 -10.91 10.36 -2.86
C LEU A 47 -11.82 10.41 -4.10
N SER A 48 -11.36 9.85 -5.21
CA SER A 48 -12.11 9.93 -6.47
C SER A 48 -12.04 8.63 -7.25
N ASN A 49 -13.05 8.44 -8.09
CA ASN A 49 -13.00 7.43 -9.14
C ASN A 49 -11.96 7.85 -10.20
N LEU A 50 -11.01 6.97 -10.47
CA LEU A 50 -9.93 7.21 -11.43
C LEU A 50 -10.26 6.71 -12.84
N SER A 51 -11.45 6.14 -13.08
CA SER A 51 -11.87 5.75 -14.42
C SER A 51 -11.94 6.96 -15.34
N PRO A 52 -11.30 6.91 -16.53
CA PRO A 52 -11.39 8.00 -17.50
C PRO A 52 -12.78 8.14 -18.13
N ASP A 53 -13.56 7.07 -18.15
CA ASP A 53 -14.83 6.98 -18.89
C ASP A 53 -16.06 7.17 -17.99
N LEU A 54 -15.90 7.07 -16.66
CA LEU A 54 -16.99 7.29 -15.70
C LEU A 54 -16.99 8.75 -15.22
N THR A 55 -18.19 9.32 -15.17
CA THR A 55 -18.41 10.60 -14.51
C THR A 55 -18.19 10.49 -12.98
N ASP A 56 -17.95 11.59 -12.31
CA ASP A 56 -17.53 11.66 -10.88
C ASP A 56 -18.46 11.02 -9.84
N SER A 57 -19.56 10.40 -10.28
CA SER A 57 -20.56 9.71 -9.43
C SER A 57 -20.24 8.24 -9.13
N GLY A 58 -19.04 7.74 -9.51
CA GLY A 58 -18.63 6.37 -9.23
C GLY A 58 -18.02 6.19 -7.84
N ASP A 59 -17.88 4.91 -7.44
CA ASP A 59 -17.20 4.52 -6.21
C ASP A 59 -15.80 5.14 -6.09
N SER A 60 -15.57 5.85 -4.99
CA SER A 60 -14.27 6.47 -4.69
C SER A 60 -13.28 5.51 -4.03
N GLY A 61 -13.71 4.32 -3.63
CA GLY A 61 -12.92 3.32 -2.91
C GLY A 61 -12.43 3.77 -1.53
N THR A 62 -11.77 2.87 -0.80
CA THR A 62 -11.19 3.16 0.51
C THR A 62 -9.89 3.97 0.40
N LEU A 63 -9.44 4.54 1.51
CA LEU A 63 -8.17 5.26 1.59
C LEU A 63 -6.99 4.35 1.21
N GLY A 64 -6.99 3.10 1.69
CA GLY A 64 -5.95 2.12 1.37
C GLY A 64 -5.90 1.76 -0.11
N GLU A 65 -7.05 1.55 -0.76
CA GLU A 65 -7.15 1.26 -2.20
C GLU A 65 -6.66 2.43 -3.06
N ASN A 66 -7.00 3.66 -2.66
CA ASN A 66 -6.50 4.86 -3.30
C ASN A 66 -4.98 4.97 -3.16
N PHE A 67 -4.44 4.70 -1.97
CA PHE A 67 -3.00 4.70 -1.73
C PHE A 67 -2.26 3.66 -2.59
N LEU A 68 -2.73 2.41 -2.62
CA LEU A 68 -2.02 1.38 -3.38
C LEU A 68 -2.14 1.59 -4.89
N THR A 69 -3.24 2.15 -5.38
CA THR A 69 -3.40 2.55 -6.78
C THR A 69 -2.48 3.74 -7.13
N TRP A 70 -2.39 4.73 -6.21
CA TRP A 70 -1.43 5.83 -6.34
C TRP A 70 0.01 5.32 -6.34
N LEU A 71 0.34 4.34 -5.49
CA LEU A 71 1.67 3.75 -5.41
C LEU A 71 2.07 3.08 -6.73
N TRP A 72 1.13 2.40 -7.38
CA TRP A 72 1.35 1.82 -8.72
C TRP A 72 1.62 2.91 -9.77
N PHE A 73 0.78 3.93 -9.83
CA PHE A 73 1.01 5.09 -10.70
C PHE A 73 2.36 5.76 -10.43
N TYR A 74 2.69 5.96 -9.15
CA TYR A 74 3.95 6.57 -8.72
C TYR A 74 5.16 5.73 -9.15
N GLN A 75 5.09 4.42 -8.98
CA GLN A 75 6.15 3.50 -9.39
C GLN A 75 6.44 3.59 -10.90
N GLU A 76 5.41 3.63 -11.74
CA GLU A 76 5.61 3.74 -13.19
C GLU A 76 6.12 5.13 -13.60
N LYS A 77 5.66 6.20 -12.92
CA LYS A 77 6.12 7.58 -13.17
C LYS A 77 7.59 7.80 -12.79
N THR A 78 8.08 7.15 -11.73
CA THR A 78 9.42 7.35 -11.18
C THR A 78 10.38 6.20 -11.48
N ASN A 79 9.97 5.19 -12.25
CA ASN A 79 10.68 3.93 -12.40
C ASN A 79 11.00 3.26 -11.05
N GLY A 80 10.13 3.46 -10.06
CA GLY A 80 10.28 2.92 -8.72
C GLY A 80 11.36 3.56 -7.86
N VAL A 81 12.05 4.59 -8.32
CA VAL A 81 13.10 5.26 -7.53
C VAL A 81 12.44 6.18 -6.49
N LEU A 82 12.85 6.01 -5.24
CA LEU A 82 12.39 6.86 -4.13
C LEU A 82 13.39 7.98 -3.85
N PRO A 83 12.91 9.12 -3.33
CA PRO A 83 13.81 10.17 -2.85
C PRO A 83 14.74 9.63 -1.75
N PRO A 84 16.00 10.08 -1.70
CA PRO A 84 16.94 9.72 -0.65
C PRO A 84 16.37 10.02 0.75
N SER A 85 16.63 9.13 1.69
CA SER A 85 16.17 9.25 3.08
C SER A 85 17.30 8.98 4.07
N LYS A 86 17.06 9.23 5.36
CA LYS A 86 18.00 8.85 6.44
C LYS A 86 18.22 7.33 6.53
N LEU A 87 17.29 6.55 5.98
CA LEU A 87 17.39 5.07 5.95
C LEU A 87 18.18 4.57 4.73
N GLY A 88 18.59 5.45 3.82
CA GLY A 88 19.28 5.15 2.58
C GLY A 88 18.48 5.49 1.32
N GLU A 89 18.99 5.03 0.19
CA GLU A 89 18.35 5.16 -1.11
C GLU A 89 17.61 3.87 -1.44
N PHE A 90 16.33 4.01 -1.72
CA PHE A 90 15.44 2.89 -2.00
C PHE A 90 14.88 2.97 -3.41
N SER A 91 14.66 1.81 -3.97
CA SER A 91 13.75 1.61 -5.09
C SER A 91 12.68 0.59 -4.70
N PHE A 92 11.55 0.63 -5.41
CA PHE A 92 10.52 -0.38 -5.22
C PHE A 92 9.90 -0.81 -6.54
N LEU A 93 9.42 -2.04 -6.55
CA LEU A 93 8.67 -2.64 -7.63
C LEU A 93 7.32 -3.15 -7.11
N LEU A 94 6.26 -2.83 -7.83
CA LEU A 94 4.95 -3.40 -7.62
C LEU A 94 4.74 -4.53 -8.63
N ASP A 95 4.37 -5.71 -8.14
CA ASP A 95 4.24 -6.93 -8.93
C ASP A 95 2.98 -7.71 -8.53
N GLY A 96 2.68 -8.78 -9.27
CA GLY A 96 1.55 -9.67 -8.98
C GLY A 96 1.85 -10.68 -7.86
N PRO A 97 0.79 -11.28 -7.33
CA PRO A 97 -0.62 -11.18 -7.76
C PRO A 97 -1.25 -9.84 -7.43
N LEU A 98 -2.11 -9.33 -8.35
CA LEU A 98 -2.90 -8.12 -8.14
C LEU A 98 -4.34 -8.49 -7.77
N VAL A 99 -4.89 -7.83 -6.78
CA VAL A 99 -6.32 -7.86 -6.45
C VAL A 99 -6.88 -6.46 -6.61
N LEU A 100 -7.74 -6.27 -7.60
CA LEU A 100 -8.43 -5.01 -7.85
C LEU A 100 -9.91 -5.17 -7.50
N VAL A 101 -10.45 -4.17 -6.83
CA VAL A 101 -11.82 -4.18 -6.32
C VAL A 101 -12.57 -2.90 -6.70
N ALA A 102 -13.90 -3.00 -6.77
CA ALA A 102 -14.82 -1.87 -6.80
C ALA A 102 -16.03 -2.20 -5.95
N GLU A 103 -16.71 -1.18 -5.44
CA GLU A 103 -18.03 -1.31 -4.83
C GLU A 103 -19.12 -1.24 -5.91
N GLY A 104 -20.25 -1.90 -5.67
CA GLY A 104 -21.42 -1.84 -6.57
C GLY A 104 -21.83 -3.20 -7.14
N GLY A 105 -22.70 -3.16 -8.16
CA GLY A 105 -23.20 -4.36 -8.83
C GLY A 105 -22.22 -4.92 -9.86
N GLY A 106 -22.12 -6.24 -9.95
CA GLY A 106 -21.30 -6.93 -10.93
C GLY A 106 -20.08 -7.64 -10.34
N ALA A 107 -19.05 -7.89 -11.15
CA ALA A 107 -17.82 -8.54 -10.70
C ALA A 107 -16.95 -7.59 -9.88
N LEU A 108 -17.11 -7.62 -8.58
CA LEU A 108 -16.47 -6.69 -7.64
C LEU A 108 -14.95 -6.88 -7.57
N GLU A 109 -14.45 -8.10 -7.73
CA GLU A 109 -13.03 -8.41 -7.60
C GLU A 109 -12.44 -8.93 -8.92
N SER A 110 -11.23 -8.46 -9.27
CA SER A 110 -10.37 -9.01 -10.31
C SER A 110 -9.07 -9.49 -9.70
N ASN A 111 -8.72 -10.76 -9.89
CA ASN A 111 -7.54 -11.38 -9.32
C ASN A 111 -6.60 -11.88 -10.43
N ILE A 112 -5.49 -11.17 -10.64
CA ILE A 112 -4.55 -11.38 -11.74
C ILE A 112 -3.25 -11.96 -11.18
N ARG A 113 -2.94 -13.22 -11.52
CA ARG A 113 -1.89 -13.99 -10.82
C ARG A 113 -0.71 -14.43 -11.68
N LYS A 114 -0.89 -14.57 -12.99
CA LYS A 114 0.12 -15.18 -13.89
C LYS A 114 0.63 -14.19 -14.91
N GLY A 115 1.81 -14.49 -15.47
CA GLY A 115 2.47 -13.63 -16.46
C GLY A 115 3.06 -12.38 -15.84
N THR A 116 2.83 -11.24 -16.46
CA THR A 116 3.22 -9.90 -15.99
C THR A 116 1.96 -9.10 -15.63
N PRO A 117 1.39 -9.31 -14.42
CA PRO A 117 0.08 -8.78 -14.06
C PRO A 117 -0.04 -7.27 -14.21
N THR A 118 1.02 -6.54 -13.91
CA THR A 118 1.03 -5.06 -13.97
C THR A 118 0.87 -4.49 -15.38
N ILE A 119 1.20 -5.22 -16.43
CA ILE A 119 1.07 -4.79 -17.83
C ILE A 119 0.02 -5.59 -18.61
N SER A 120 -0.80 -6.39 -17.93
CA SER A 120 -1.82 -7.22 -18.57
C SER A 120 -3.03 -6.42 -19.04
N ALA A 121 -3.70 -6.93 -20.06
CA ALA A 121 -4.96 -6.37 -20.56
C ALA A 121 -6.07 -6.38 -19.50
N GLU A 122 -6.08 -7.42 -18.64
CA GLU A 122 -7.04 -7.56 -17.55
C GLU A 122 -6.86 -6.46 -16.49
N ALA A 123 -5.61 -6.11 -16.17
CA ALA A 123 -5.32 -5.03 -15.22
C ALA A 123 -5.76 -3.68 -15.78
N LYS A 124 -5.50 -3.43 -17.08
CA LYS A 124 -5.98 -2.23 -17.77
C LYS A 124 -7.50 -2.16 -17.77
N ALA A 125 -8.17 -3.23 -18.16
CA ALA A 125 -9.64 -3.29 -18.18
C ALA A 125 -10.23 -3.05 -16.79
N ALA A 126 -9.64 -3.62 -15.73
CA ALA A 126 -10.08 -3.40 -14.37
C ALA A 126 -9.96 -1.92 -13.93
N LEU A 127 -8.85 -1.26 -14.25
CA LEU A 127 -8.66 0.17 -13.97
C LEU A 127 -9.61 1.06 -14.78
N LEU A 128 -9.86 0.72 -16.05
CA LEU A 128 -10.80 1.46 -16.92
C LEU A 128 -12.24 1.46 -16.40
N VAL A 129 -12.67 0.35 -15.79
CA VAL A 129 -14.01 0.28 -15.15
C VAL A 129 -14.01 0.81 -13.71
N GLY A 130 -12.95 1.48 -13.27
CA GLY A 130 -12.88 2.16 -11.98
C GLY A 130 -12.45 1.30 -10.80
N LYS A 131 -12.04 0.03 -11.02
CA LYS A 131 -11.48 -0.79 -9.94
C LYS A 131 -10.16 -0.22 -9.44
N LYS A 132 -9.93 -0.35 -8.13
CA LYS A 132 -8.72 0.09 -7.46
C LYS A 132 -7.93 -1.08 -6.91
N LEU A 133 -6.64 -0.89 -6.79
CA LEU A 133 -5.75 -1.92 -6.28
C LEU A 133 -5.87 -2.04 -4.76
N ARG A 134 -6.35 -3.18 -4.29
CA ARG A 134 -6.46 -3.50 -2.87
C ARG A 134 -5.25 -4.28 -2.36
N ARG A 135 -4.71 -5.18 -3.19
CA ARG A 135 -3.58 -6.02 -2.80
C ARG A 135 -2.62 -6.19 -3.95
N ALA A 136 -1.33 -6.09 -3.63
CA ALA A 136 -0.24 -6.35 -4.57
C ALA A 136 1.00 -6.87 -3.85
N LYS A 137 1.91 -7.47 -4.59
CA LYS A 137 3.25 -7.74 -4.11
C LYS A 137 4.09 -6.45 -4.24
N LEU A 138 4.78 -6.08 -3.17
CA LEU A 138 5.75 -5.00 -3.14
C LEU A 138 7.14 -5.59 -2.88
N ILE A 139 8.11 -5.11 -3.62
CA ILE A 139 9.52 -5.44 -3.45
C ILE A 139 10.25 -4.12 -3.26
N PHE A 140 10.89 -3.93 -2.11
CA PHE A 140 11.75 -2.79 -1.84
C PHE A 140 13.21 -3.25 -1.90
N ALA A 141 14.05 -2.48 -2.56
CA ALA A 141 15.48 -2.73 -2.64
C ALA A 141 16.25 -1.50 -2.16
N ARG A 142 17.37 -1.73 -1.45
CA ARG A 142 18.32 -0.71 -1.01
C ARG A 142 19.68 -0.98 -1.63
N ASN A 143 20.48 0.08 -1.86
CA ASN A 143 21.74 0.06 -2.64
C ASN A 143 22.77 -1.04 -2.28
N LYS A 144 22.66 -1.71 -1.18
CA LYS A 144 23.60 -2.75 -0.73
C LYS A 144 23.16 -4.18 -1.06
N GLY A 145 22.16 -4.34 -1.94
CA GLY A 145 21.61 -5.66 -2.26
C GLY A 145 20.62 -6.18 -1.22
N GLU A 146 20.18 -5.35 -0.30
CA GLU A 146 19.13 -5.71 0.64
C GLU A 146 17.76 -5.61 -0.03
N GLU A 147 16.95 -6.65 0.14
CA GLU A 147 15.62 -6.74 -0.46
C GLU A 147 14.57 -7.14 0.58
N TRP A 148 13.46 -6.44 0.58
CA TRP A 148 12.24 -6.77 1.32
C TRP A 148 11.16 -7.10 0.32
N ALA A 149 10.54 -8.27 0.42
CA ALA A 149 9.42 -8.64 -0.42
C ALA A 149 8.21 -9.02 0.42
N LEU A 150 7.03 -8.48 0.09
CA LEU A 150 5.79 -8.73 0.83
C LEU A 150 4.59 -8.65 -0.09
N THR A 151 3.50 -9.30 0.27
CA THR A 151 2.18 -9.00 -0.28
C THR A 151 1.50 -8.02 0.68
N PHE A 152 1.23 -6.83 0.19
CA PHE A 152 0.60 -5.75 0.96
C PHE A 152 -0.90 -5.75 0.74
N ASP A 153 -1.67 -5.79 1.82
CA ASP A 153 -3.11 -5.55 1.83
C ASP A 153 -3.35 -4.13 2.33
N ALA A 154 -3.79 -3.26 1.44
CA ALA A 154 -3.79 -1.82 1.69
C ALA A 154 -4.91 -1.37 2.64
N ASN A 155 -6.05 -2.08 2.68
CA ASN A 155 -7.17 -1.69 3.53
C ASN A 155 -6.90 -1.93 5.03
N GLU A 156 -6.04 -2.88 5.34
CA GLU A 156 -5.71 -3.25 6.71
C GLU A 156 -4.23 -3.00 7.06
N PHE A 157 -3.44 -2.47 6.13
CA PHE A 157 -1.98 -2.30 6.26
C PHE A 157 -1.25 -3.57 6.71
N ILE A 158 -1.68 -4.71 6.17
CA ILE A 158 -1.11 -6.01 6.51
C ILE A 158 0.00 -6.41 5.54
N PHE A 159 1.10 -6.88 6.10
CA PHE A 159 2.26 -7.43 5.38
C PHE A 159 2.17 -8.96 5.38
N LYS A 160 1.71 -9.56 4.28
CA LYS A 160 1.61 -11.01 4.13
C LYS A 160 2.86 -11.58 3.47
N GLY A 161 3.39 -12.68 4.00
CA GLY A 161 4.54 -13.38 3.43
C GLY A 161 5.81 -12.52 3.36
N LEU A 162 6.00 -11.63 4.35
CA LEU A 162 7.14 -10.72 4.40
C LEU A 162 8.45 -11.52 4.45
N LYS A 163 9.29 -11.29 3.45
CA LYS A 163 10.69 -11.71 3.41
C LYS A 163 11.56 -10.51 3.76
N LEU A 164 12.46 -10.72 4.70
CA LEU A 164 13.47 -9.74 5.11
C LEU A 164 14.79 -10.05 4.40
N PRO A 165 15.68 -9.08 4.25
CA PRO A 165 17.05 -9.33 3.80
C PRO A 165 17.73 -10.42 4.64
N ASP A 166 18.66 -11.13 4.03
CA ASP A 166 19.49 -12.08 4.74
C ASP A 166 20.37 -11.34 5.76
N GLY A 167 20.45 -11.89 6.96
CA GLY A 167 21.21 -11.32 8.07
C GLY A 167 22.57 -11.96 8.23
N GLU A 168 23.46 -11.26 8.93
CA GLU A 168 24.81 -11.76 9.26
C GLU A 168 24.89 -12.23 10.72
N ALA A 169 23.88 -11.94 11.54
CA ALA A 169 23.85 -12.27 12.95
C ALA A 169 23.79 -13.79 13.20
N MET A 170 24.57 -14.28 14.18
CA MET A 170 24.65 -15.71 14.50
C MET A 170 23.98 -16.07 15.84
N ASP A 171 23.93 -15.15 16.79
CA ASP A 171 23.25 -15.39 18.07
C ASP A 171 21.77 -14.95 18.05
N ARG A 172 20.96 -15.53 18.93
CA ARG A 172 19.51 -15.34 18.93
C ARG A 172 19.07 -13.89 19.18
N PHE A 173 19.79 -13.14 20.01
CA PHE A 173 19.45 -11.76 20.31
C PHE A 173 19.77 -10.86 19.13
N ALA A 174 20.96 -11.00 18.53
CA ALA A 174 21.38 -10.26 17.38
C ALA A 174 20.46 -10.54 16.16
N ILE A 175 20.08 -11.82 15.93
CA ILE A 175 19.09 -12.19 14.92
C ILE A 175 17.74 -11.48 15.16
N PHE A 176 17.28 -11.46 16.40
CA PHE A 176 16.01 -10.77 16.73
C PHE A 176 16.12 -9.27 16.49
N GLU A 177 17.18 -8.63 16.97
CA GLU A 177 17.41 -7.19 16.78
C GLU A 177 17.52 -6.81 15.30
N GLU A 178 18.24 -7.59 14.50
CA GLU A 178 18.37 -7.40 13.06
C GLU A 178 17.02 -7.53 12.36
N ARG A 179 16.21 -8.54 12.72
CA ARG A 179 14.86 -8.72 12.18
C ARG A 179 13.93 -7.56 12.54
N MET A 180 13.98 -7.09 13.80
CA MET A 180 13.16 -5.94 14.24
C MET A 180 13.59 -4.66 13.53
N THR A 181 14.89 -4.47 13.32
CA THR A 181 15.43 -3.35 12.55
C THR A 181 14.94 -3.39 11.10
N ASN A 182 14.97 -4.55 10.45
CA ASN A 182 14.49 -4.73 9.09
C ASN A 182 12.97 -4.51 8.96
N LEU A 183 12.18 -4.94 9.96
CA LEU A 183 10.75 -4.62 10.04
C LEU A 183 10.51 -3.12 10.16
N TYR A 184 11.25 -2.45 11.04
CA TYR A 184 11.15 -1.00 11.22
C TYR A 184 11.50 -0.24 9.92
N ILE A 185 12.52 -0.68 9.19
CA ILE A 185 12.94 -0.07 7.93
C ILE A 185 11.82 -0.14 6.89
N VAL A 186 11.29 -1.33 6.59
CA VAL A 186 10.24 -1.48 5.56
C VAL A 186 8.96 -0.75 5.94
N GLN A 187 8.57 -0.78 7.21
CA GLN A 187 7.43 -0.03 7.71
C GLN A 187 7.65 1.49 7.53
N SER A 188 8.83 1.99 7.90
CA SER A 188 9.15 3.42 7.80
C SER A 188 9.15 3.91 6.35
N VAL A 189 9.66 3.11 5.41
CA VAL A 189 9.59 3.42 3.96
C VAL A 189 8.14 3.48 3.49
N LEU A 190 7.31 2.50 3.87
CA LEU A 190 5.90 2.47 3.48
C LEU A 190 5.12 3.65 4.09
N PHE A 191 5.39 3.98 5.35
CA PHE A 191 4.77 5.13 6.02
C PHE A 191 5.19 6.47 5.38
N ALA A 192 6.44 6.60 4.97
CA ALA A 192 6.89 7.79 4.25
C ALA A 192 6.17 7.97 2.90
N LEU A 193 5.94 6.86 2.17
CA LEU A 193 5.16 6.86 0.94
C LEU A 193 3.70 7.19 1.20
N PHE A 194 3.10 6.64 2.25
CA PHE A 194 1.73 6.92 2.63
C PHE A 194 1.56 8.38 3.07
N GLN A 195 2.47 8.91 3.89
CA GLN A 195 2.46 10.33 4.27
C GLN A 195 2.56 11.26 3.05
N ARG A 196 3.39 10.90 2.08
CA ARG A 196 3.51 11.66 0.83
C ARG A 196 2.20 11.68 0.07
N PHE A 197 1.57 10.52 -0.10
CA PHE A 197 0.26 10.39 -0.73
C PHE A 197 -0.80 11.27 -0.03
N LEU A 198 -0.88 11.20 1.30
CA LEU A 198 -1.81 12.01 2.08
C LEU A 198 -1.57 13.51 1.87
N LYS A 199 -0.31 13.96 1.89
CA LYS A 199 0.05 15.37 1.64
C LYS A 199 -0.27 15.82 0.21
N GLU A 200 -0.14 14.95 -0.77
CA GLU A 200 -0.56 15.24 -2.15
C GLU A 200 -2.08 15.40 -2.25
N LEU A 201 -2.86 14.54 -1.57
CA LEU A 201 -4.32 14.66 -1.54
C LEU A 201 -4.83 15.83 -0.71
N SER A 202 -4.16 16.20 0.37
CA SER A 202 -4.56 17.32 1.23
C SER A 202 -4.41 18.68 0.57
N ASP A 203 -3.62 18.77 -0.50
CA ASP A 203 -3.46 19.98 -1.31
C ASP A 203 -4.41 19.90 -2.52
N PRO A 204 -5.45 20.75 -2.63
CA PRO A 204 -6.45 20.64 -3.69
C PRO A 204 -5.86 20.73 -5.11
N GLN A 205 -4.81 21.53 -5.29
CA GLN A 205 -4.14 21.65 -6.60
C GLN A 205 -3.44 20.34 -6.96
N LYS A 206 -2.63 19.79 -6.04
CA LYS A 206 -1.90 18.53 -6.26
C LYS A 206 -2.84 17.34 -6.41
N ALA A 207 -3.93 17.32 -5.64
CA ALA A 207 -4.96 16.30 -5.78
C ALA A 207 -5.58 16.31 -7.18
N GLY A 208 -5.94 17.50 -7.70
CA GLY A 208 -6.45 17.65 -9.06
C GLY A 208 -5.43 17.25 -10.13
N GLU A 209 -4.17 17.65 -9.98
CA GLU A 209 -3.08 17.27 -10.89
C GLU A 209 -2.86 15.74 -10.88
N TYR A 210 -2.86 15.12 -9.71
CA TYR A 210 -2.76 13.66 -9.59
C TYR A 210 -3.93 12.95 -10.27
N GLN A 211 -5.17 13.35 -9.99
CA GLN A 211 -6.36 12.71 -10.56
C GLN A 211 -6.36 12.80 -12.09
N ALA A 212 -6.04 13.97 -12.65
CA ALA A 212 -5.93 14.15 -14.10
C ALA A 212 -4.82 13.28 -14.71
N ALA A 213 -3.64 13.26 -14.08
CA ALA A 213 -2.52 12.45 -14.52
C ALA A 213 -2.79 10.94 -14.42
N ALA A 214 -3.46 10.50 -13.35
CA ALA A 214 -3.83 9.09 -13.15
C ALA A 214 -4.88 8.62 -14.18
N LYS A 215 -5.92 9.43 -14.46
CA LYS A 215 -6.90 9.15 -15.53
C LYS A 215 -6.22 9.02 -16.89
N LYS A 216 -5.29 9.92 -17.19
CA LYS A 216 -4.50 9.88 -18.43
C LYS A 216 -3.63 8.62 -18.50
N TRP A 217 -2.91 8.29 -17.42
CA TRP A 217 -2.10 7.09 -17.31
C TRP A 217 -2.92 5.80 -17.54
N ILE A 218 -4.11 5.69 -16.95
CA ILE A 218 -5.00 4.54 -17.15
C ILE A 218 -5.41 4.42 -18.63
N LYS A 219 -5.75 5.55 -19.27
CA LYS A 219 -6.20 5.57 -20.66
C LYS A 219 -5.09 5.21 -21.65
N GLU A 220 -3.90 5.79 -21.47
CA GLU A 220 -2.76 5.65 -22.38
C GLU A 220 -1.94 4.38 -22.13
N ARG A 221 -2.21 3.66 -21.01
CA ARG A 221 -1.47 2.46 -20.64
C ARG A 221 -1.50 1.41 -21.76
N GLU A 222 -0.33 1.00 -22.23
CA GLU A 222 -0.20 -0.13 -23.13
C GLU A 222 -0.45 -1.44 -22.38
N ALA A 223 -1.33 -2.29 -22.92
CA ALA A 223 -1.51 -3.66 -22.47
C ALA A 223 -0.75 -4.59 -23.41
N LYS A 224 0.10 -5.42 -22.86
CA LYS A 224 0.81 -6.49 -23.59
C LYS A 224 0.16 -7.84 -23.32
#